data_d959c6e3da97304b92b8fbb2f3317a8a
#
_entry.id   d959c6e3da97304b92b8fbb2f3317a8a
#
_cell.length_a   1.000
_cell.length_b   1.000
_cell.length_c   1.000
_cell.angle_alpha   90.00
_cell.angle_beta   90.00
_cell.angle_gamma   90.00
#
_symmetry.space_group_name_H-M   'P 1'
#
loop_
_entity.id
_entity.type
_entity.pdbx_description
1 polymer ?
#
loop_
_entity_poly.entity_id
_entity_poly.type
_entity_poly.pdbx_seq_one_letter_code
_entity_poly.pdbx_strand_id
1 'polypeptide(L)'
;MGKKVVTLGEIMLRLSTPGNTRFVQSDSFDVVYGGGEANVAVSCANYGHEAYFVTKLPKHEIGQSAVNALRKYGVKTDFIARGGDRVGIYYLETGASMRPSKVIYDRAHSAIAEADAADFDFDAIMEGADWFHWSGITPAISDKAAELTRLACEAAKRHGVTVSVDLNFRKKLWTKEKAQSIMKPLMKYVDVCIGNEEDAELCLGFKPDAE
;
A
#
# COMPACT_ATOMS: atom_id res chain seq x y z
N MET A 1 12.57 1.42 23.75
CA MET A 1 12.05 0.24 23.03
C MET A 1 11.42 0.71 21.72
N GLY A 2 11.62 -0.03 20.63
CA GLY A 2 10.91 0.24 19.36
C GLY A 2 9.40 0.05 19.54
N LYS A 3 8.62 0.81 18.77
CA LYS A 3 7.17 0.71 18.72
C LYS A 3 6.74 -0.40 17.77
N LYS A 4 5.62 -1.09 18.05
CA LYS A 4 4.98 -2.00 17.10
C LYS A 4 4.18 -1.18 16.08
N VAL A 5 4.63 -1.16 14.85
CA VAL A 5 4.00 -0.43 13.74
C VAL A 5 3.44 -1.45 12.74
N VAL A 6 2.18 -1.35 12.44
CA VAL A 6 1.48 -2.19 11.46
C VAL A 6 1.15 -1.35 10.23
N THR A 7 1.45 -1.85 9.03
CA THR A 7 1.04 -1.20 7.79
C THR A 7 0.26 -2.18 6.91
N LEU A 8 -0.81 -1.71 6.26
CA LEU A 8 -1.67 -2.51 5.37
C LEU A 8 -1.63 -1.95 3.96
N GLY A 9 -1.26 -2.76 2.97
CA GLY A 9 -1.27 -2.31 1.59
C GLY A 9 -0.80 -3.34 0.59
N GLU A 10 -0.53 -2.86 -0.64
CA GLU A 10 -0.02 -3.69 -1.72
C GLU A 10 1.49 -3.51 -1.89
N ILE A 11 2.21 -4.63 -1.96
CA ILE A 11 3.58 -4.66 -2.49
C ILE A 11 3.55 -5.17 -3.92
N MET A 12 4.13 -4.42 -4.84
CA MET A 12 4.17 -4.75 -6.27
C MET A 12 5.57 -5.13 -6.72
N LEU A 13 5.62 -5.98 -7.74
CA LEU A 13 6.81 -6.24 -8.52
C LEU A 13 7.02 -5.08 -9.49
N ARG A 14 8.11 -4.31 -9.32
CA ARG A 14 8.54 -3.31 -10.27
C ARG A 14 9.54 -3.91 -11.26
N LEU A 15 9.24 -3.79 -12.53
CA LEU A 15 10.09 -4.16 -13.64
C LEU A 15 10.58 -2.89 -14.35
N SER A 16 11.83 -2.51 -14.12
CA SER A 16 12.42 -1.29 -14.67
C SER A 16 13.33 -1.62 -15.85
N THR A 17 13.26 -0.86 -16.94
CA THR A 17 14.27 -0.96 -18.00
C THR A 17 15.63 -0.52 -17.47
N PRO A 18 16.74 -1.17 -17.89
CA PRO A 18 18.08 -0.77 -17.49
C PRO A 18 18.41 0.67 -17.91
N GLY A 19 18.97 1.45 -17.01
CA GLY A 19 19.34 2.84 -17.23
C GLY A 19 18.17 3.68 -17.77
N ASN A 20 18.37 4.32 -18.93
CA ASN A 20 17.37 5.15 -19.59
C ASN A 20 16.81 4.51 -20.88
N THR A 21 16.93 3.19 -21.02
CA THR A 21 16.43 2.44 -22.17
C THR A 21 14.91 2.50 -22.23
N ARG A 22 14.35 2.60 -23.44
CA ARG A 22 12.88 2.57 -23.63
C ARG A 22 12.35 1.15 -23.56
N PHE A 23 11.08 0.97 -23.19
CA PHE A 23 10.43 -0.35 -23.17
C PHE A 23 10.58 -1.12 -24.49
N VAL A 24 10.42 -0.42 -25.62
CA VAL A 24 10.51 -1.02 -26.97
C VAL A 24 11.94 -1.35 -27.42
N GLN A 25 12.93 -1.03 -26.61
CA GLN A 25 14.35 -1.23 -26.91
C GLN A 25 15.03 -2.16 -25.90
N SER A 26 14.30 -2.57 -24.84
CA SER A 26 14.89 -3.32 -23.74
C SER A 26 14.59 -4.80 -23.88
N ASP A 27 15.62 -5.63 -23.77
CA ASP A 27 15.54 -7.08 -23.77
C ASP A 27 15.57 -7.67 -22.34
N SER A 28 15.65 -6.80 -21.30
CA SER A 28 15.70 -7.20 -19.89
C SER A 28 15.05 -6.17 -18.98
N PHE A 29 14.76 -6.58 -17.75
CA PHE A 29 14.26 -5.71 -16.70
C PHE A 29 14.99 -5.94 -15.38
N ASP A 30 15.27 -4.85 -14.67
CA ASP A 30 15.67 -4.89 -13.27
C ASP A 30 14.45 -5.15 -12.39
N VAL A 31 14.60 -6.04 -11.42
CA VAL A 31 13.54 -6.47 -10.51
C VAL A 31 13.68 -5.80 -9.15
N VAL A 32 12.65 -5.07 -8.73
CA VAL A 32 12.54 -4.47 -7.39
C VAL A 32 11.12 -4.63 -6.87
N TYR A 33 10.96 -4.83 -5.58
CA TYR A 33 9.66 -4.82 -4.91
C TYR A 33 9.44 -3.49 -4.20
N GLY A 34 8.21 -2.95 -4.26
CA GLY A 34 7.86 -1.71 -3.59
C GLY A 34 6.36 -1.47 -3.54
N GLY A 35 5.97 -0.62 -2.61
CA GLY A 35 4.59 -0.18 -2.39
C GLY A 35 4.60 0.91 -1.32
N GLY A 36 3.63 1.79 -1.31
CA GLY A 36 3.59 2.91 -0.35
C GLY A 36 3.77 2.44 1.08
N GLU A 37 2.88 1.61 1.53
CA GLU A 37 2.83 1.10 2.90
C GLU A 37 3.97 0.11 3.20
N ALA A 38 4.42 -0.66 2.19
CA ALA A 38 5.59 -1.52 2.30
C ALA A 38 6.87 -0.69 2.52
N ASN A 39 7.01 0.45 1.83
CA ASN A 39 8.13 1.37 2.01
C ASN A 39 8.08 2.02 3.41
N VAL A 40 6.90 2.35 3.93
CA VAL A 40 6.73 2.84 5.31
C VAL A 40 7.18 1.77 6.30
N ALA A 41 6.78 0.51 6.14
CA ALA A 41 7.23 -0.60 6.98
C ALA A 41 8.75 -0.74 6.98
N VAL A 42 9.39 -0.69 5.79
CA VAL A 42 10.85 -0.74 5.66
C VAL A 42 11.51 0.43 6.38
N SER A 43 10.98 1.65 6.22
CA SER A 43 11.52 2.84 6.91
C SER A 43 11.42 2.69 8.43
N CYS A 44 10.27 2.26 8.94
CA CYS A 44 10.08 2.04 10.37
C CYS A 44 11.03 0.97 10.93
N ALA A 45 11.24 -0.13 10.20
CA ALA A 45 12.20 -1.16 10.60
C ALA A 45 13.63 -0.62 10.64
N ASN A 46 14.04 0.19 9.65
CA ASN A 46 15.37 0.83 9.63
C ASN A 46 15.56 1.85 10.76
N TYR A 47 14.48 2.46 11.26
CA TYR A 47 14.53 3.36 12.43
C TYR A 47 14.43 2.61 13.76
N GLY A 48 14.47 1.27 13.76
CA GLY A 48 14.51 0.45 14.98
C GLY A 48 13.12 0.17 15.58
N HIS A 49 12.07 0.35 14.83
CA HIS A 49 10.72 -0.06 15.21
C HIS A 49 10.44 -1.51 14.81
N GLU A 50 9.52 -2.16 15.49
CA GLU A 50 9.00 -3.47 15.13
C GLU A 50 7.91 -3.30 14.08
N ALA A 51 8.30 -3.32 12.79
CA ALA A 51 7.39 -3.04 11.69
C ALA A 51 6.82 -4.33 11.08
N TYR A 52 5.50 -4.42 11.03
CA TYR A 52 4.74 -5.50 10.39
C TYR A 52 4.08 -5.01 9.12
N PHE A 53 4.16 -5.80 8.07
CA PHE A 53 3.45 -5.52 6.82
C PHE A 53 2.33 -6.55 6.62
N VAL A 54 1.10 -6.04 6.47
CA VAL A 54 -0.11 -6.83 6.24
C VAL A 54 -0.49 -6.74 4.77
N THR A 55 -0.59 -7.91 4.13
CA THR A 55 -0.97 -8.04 2.72
C THR A 55 -1.33 -9.47 2.41
N LYS A 56 -1.78 -9.76 1.18
CA LYS A 56 -1.91 -11.13 0.66
C LYS A 56 -1.02 -11.31 -0.55
N LEU A 57 -0.26 -12.41 -0.58
CA LEU A 57 0.67 -12.76 -1.65
C LEU A 57 0.50 -14.20 -2.10
N PRO A 58 0.70 -14.51 -3.39
CA PRO A 58 0.62 -15.90 -3.89
C PRO A 58 1.60 -16.82 -3.18
N LYS A 59 1.28 -18.12 -3.21
CA LYS A 59 2.13 -19.16 -2.58
C LYS A 59 3.39 -19.48 -3.39
N HIS A 60 3.40 -19.20 -4.69
CA HIS A 60 4.51 -19.47 -5.58
C HIS A 60 5.74 -18.56 -5.33
N GLU A 61 6.83 -18.79 -6.02
CA GLU A 61 8.16 -18.22 -5.81
C GLU A 61 8.19 -16.68 -5.98
N ILE A 62 7.38 -16.10 -6.87
CA ILE A 62 7.30 -14.64 -7.04
C ILE A 62 6.69 -13.99 -5.80
N GLY A 63 5.65 -14.61 -5.22
CA GLY A 63 5.11 -14.15 -3.93
C GLY A 63 6.12 -14.31 -2.80
N GLN A 64 6.89 -15.41 -2.80
CA GLN A 64 7.97 -15.63 -1.81
C GLN A 64 9.11 -14.62 -1.98
N SER A 65 9.44 -14.24 -3.20
CA SER A 65 10.46 -13.22 -3.48
C SER A 65 10.04 -11.85 -2.92
N ALA A 66 8.75 -11.49 -2.99
CA ALA A 66 8.23 -10.27 -2.34
C ALA A 66 8.37 -10.31 -0.82
N VAL A 67 8.07 -11.46 -0.18
CA VAL A 67 8.29 -11.67 1.26
C VAL A 67 9.76 -11.52 1.62
N ASN A 68 10.67 -12.11 0.84
CA ASN A 68 12.10 -12.03 1.08
C ASN A 68 12.63 -10.60 0.93
N ALA A 69 12.09 -9.82 -0.01
CA ALA A 69 12.44 -8.42 -0.18
C ALA A 69 12.12 -7.57 1.07
N LEU A 70 10.99 -7.84 1.74
CA LEU A 70 10.63 -7.18 3.00
C LEU A 70 11.53 -7.64 4.15
N ARG A 71 11.75 -8.96 4.28
CA ARG A 71 12.61 -9.55 5.33
C ARG A 71 14.05 -9.05 5.27
N LYS A 72 14.57 -8.78 4.08
CA LYS A 72 15.91 -8.21 3.85
C LYS A 72 16.12 -6.92 4.66
N TYR A 73 15.07 -6.14 4.88
CA TYR A 73 15.10 -4.88 5.63
C TYR A 73 14.55 -5.01 7.06
N GLY A 74 14.35 -6.23 7.56
CA GLY A 74 13.89 -6.47 8.93
C GLY A 74 12.39 -6.31 9.17
N VAL A 75 11.59 -6.15 8.10
CA VAL A 75 10.13 -6.11 8.22
C VAL A 75 9.60 -7.48 8.62
N LYS A 76 8.73 -7.52 9.61
CA LYS A 76 8.02 -8.72 10.05
C LYS A 76 6.93 -9.07 9.05
N THR A 77 6.87 -10.35 8.67
CA THR A 77 6.00 -10.87 7.61
C THR A 77 4.98 -11.88 8.09
N ASP A 78 4.80 -11.96 9.39
CA ASP A 78 3.95 -12.97 10.06
C ASP A 78 2.46 -12.81 9.69
N PHE A 79 2.05 -11.59 9.37
CA PHE A 79 0.68 -11.24 8.99
C PHE A 79 0.47 -11.17 7.46
N ILE A 80 1.39 -11.73 6.67
CA ILE A 80 1.19 -11.86 5.23
C ILE A 80 0.39 -13.13 4.94
N ALA A 81 -0.87 -12.96 4.52
CA ALA A 81 -1.70 -14.06 4.06
C ALA A 81 -1.14 -14.65 2.75
N ARG A 82 -1.24 -15.97 2.58
CA ARG A 82 -0.69 -16.67 1.39
C ARG A 82 -1.82 -17.31 0.58
N GLY A 83 -2.00 -16.82 -0.65
CA GLY A 83 -3.04 -17.27 -1.59
C GLY A 83 -3.21 -16.30 -2.73
N GLY A 84 -4.19 -16.56 -3.60
CA GLY A 84 -4.36 -15.81 -4.85
C GLY A 84 -3.32 -16.20 -5.91
N ASP A 85 -3.47 -15.65 -7.12
CA ASP A 85 -2.76 -16.12 -8.30
C ASP A 85 -1.58 -15.25 -8.70
N ARG A 86 -1.58 -13.95 -8.33
CA ARG A 86 -0.55 -13.02 -8.83
C ARG A 86 -0.19 -11.91 -7.86
N VAL A 87 1.05 -11.44 -7.97
CA VAL A 87 1.52 -10.16 -7.45
C VAL A 87 1.17 -9.06 -8.45
N GLY A 88 0.74 -7.91 -7.98
CA GLY A 88 0.58 -6.73 -8.85
C GLY A 88 1.93 -6.30 -9.44
N ILE A 89 1.94 -5.92 -10.71
CA ILE A 89 3.14 -5.50 -11.43
C ILE A 89 3.02 -4.05 -11.87
N TYR A 90 4.11 -3.33 -11.88
CA TYR A 90 4.23 -2.14 -12.68
C TYR A 90 5.57 -2.08 -13.41
N TYR A 91 5.51 -1.61 -14.64
CA TYR A 91 6.66 -1.40 -15.49
C TYR A 91 7.10 0.05 -15.41
N LEU A 92 8.41 0.27 -15.28
CA LEU A 92 8.99 1.60 -15.22
C LEU A 92 10.02 1.79 -16.34
N GLU A 93 9.78 2.79 -17.17
CA GLU A 93 10.77 3.35 -18.10
C GLU A 93 11.29 4.64 -17.47
N THR A 94 12.55 4.67 -17.11
CA THR A 94 13.19 5.85 -16.52
C THR A 94 13.32 6.96 -17.55
N GLY A 95 12.93 8.17 -17.18
CA GLY A 95 13.08 9.35 -18.00
C GLY A 95 14.53 9.75 -18.22
N ALA A 96 14.77 10.53 -19.26
CA ALA A 96 16.09 11.08 -19.56
C ALA A 96 15.95 12.50 -20.10
N SER A 97 16.59 13.49 -19.47
CA SER A 97 16.51 14.90 -19.85
C SER A 97 15.05 15.37 -19.97
N MET A 98 14.61 15.80 -21.14
CA MET A 98 13.26 16.27 -21.41
C MET A 98 12.19 15.17 -21.49
N ARG A 99 12.60 13.91 -21.54
CA ARG A 99 11.68 12.78 -21.61
C ARG A 99 11.24 12.37 -20.20
N PRO A 100 9.95 12.47 -19.86
CA PRO A 100 9.45 12.03 -18.57
C PRO A 100 9.53 10.51 -18.40
N SER A 101 9.57 10.03 -17.17
CA SER A 101 9.41 8.62 -16.86
C SER A 101 8.00 8.13 -17.27
N LYS A 102 7.92 6.86 -17.68
CA LYS A 102 6.66 6.22 -18.05
C LYS A 102 6.39 5.02 -17.15
N VAL A 103 5.17 4.98 -16.61
CA VAL A 103 4.71 3.87 -15.75
C VAL A 103 3.50 3.21 -16.38
N ILE A 104 3.57 1.88 -16.52
CA ILE A 104 2.46 1.03 -16.95
C ILE A 104 2.12 0.10 -15.78
N TYR A 105 0.85 0.10 -15.36
CA TYR A 105 0.37 -0.77 -14.30
C TYR A 105 -0.30 -2.01 -14.86
N ASP A 106 0.03 -3.15 -14.28
CA ASP A 106 -0.63 -4.44 -14.46
C ASP A 106 -0.90 -5.04 -13.08
N ARG A 107 -1.90 -4.49 -12.37
CA ARG A 107 -2.18 -4.81 -10.96
C ARG A 107 -3.60 -5.32 -10.69
N ALA A 108 -4.47 -5.35 -11.70
CA ALA A 108 -5.82 -5.88 -11.53
C ALA A 108 -5.76 -7.34 -11.06
N HIS A 109 -6.69 -7.72 -10.19
CA HIS A 109 -6.78 -9.08 -9.66
C HIS A 109 -5.51 -9.59 -8.94
N SER A 110 -4.72 -8.68 -8.37
CA SER A 110 -3.62 -9.08 -7.50
C SER A 110 -4.16 -9.78 -6.24
N ALA A 111 -3.33 -10.61 -5.61
CA ALA A 111 -3.76 -11.40 -4.44
C ALA A 111 -4.38 -10.55 -3.35
N ILE A 112 -3.85 -9.34 -3.08
CA ILE A 112 -4.44 -8.43 -2.09
C ILE A 112 -5.74 -7.77 -2.60
N ALA A 113 -5.87 -7.51 -3.91
CA ALA A 113 -7.10 -6.96 -4.48
C ALA A 113 -8.28 -7.95 -4.39
N GLU A 114 -7.98 -9.26 -4.40
CA GLU A 114 -8.96 -10.33 -4.27
C GLU A 114 -9.04 -10.93 -2.85
N ALA A 115 -8.34 -10.35 -1.88
CA ALA A 115 -8.33 -10.85 -0.52
C ALA A 115 -9.69 -10.64 0.18
N ASP A 116 -10.07 -11.59 1.00
CA ASP A 116 -11.30 -11.57 1.78
C ASP A 116 -11.00 -11.30 3.27
N ALA A 117 -12.01 -10.86 4.02
CA ALA A 117 -11.90 -10.61 5.45
C ALA A 117 -11.40 -11.85 6.23
N ALA A 118 -11.78 -13.05 5.80
CA ALA A 118 -11.37 -14.31 6.41
C ALA A 118 -9.87 -14.63 6.24
N ASP A 119 -9.15 -13.91 5.38
CA ASP A 119 -7.70 -14.07 5.23
C ASP A 119 -6.91 -13.44 6.40
N PHE A 120 -7.55 -12.59 7.24
CA PHE A 120 -6.88 -11.81 8.26
C PHE A 120 -7.62 -11.84 9.60
N ASP A 121 -6.91 -12.08 10.68
CA ASP A 121 -7.36 -11.82 12.04
C ASP A 121 -6.87 -10.43 12.48
N PHE A 122 -7.67 -9.41 12.19
CA PHE A 122 -7.30 -8.03 12.50
C PHE A 122 -7.20 -7.75 14.00
N ASP A 123 -7.91 -8.46 14.85
CA ASP A 123 -7.76 -8.30 16.29
C ASP A 123 -6.40 -8.83 16.77
N ALA A 124 -5.97 -10.01 16.31
CA ALA A 124 -4.64 -10.53 16.59
C ALA A 124 -3.51 -9.66 15.98
N ILE A 125 -3.74 -9.09 14.78
CA ILE A 125 -2.80 -8.18 14.14
C ILE A 125 -2.59 -6.90 14.97
N MET A 126 -3.68 -6.32 15.49
CA MET A 126 -3.65 -5.05 16.22
C MET A 126 -3.31 -5.21 17.70
N GLU A 127 -3.34 -6.42 18.24
CA GLU A 127 -2.95 -6.68 19.63
C GLU A 127 -1.55 -6.16 19.93
N GLY A 128 -1.42 -5.26 20.89
CA GLY A 128 -0.17 -4.64 21.31
C GLY A 128 0.47 -3.72 20.25
N ALA A 129 -0.23 -3.34 19.17
CA ALA A 129 0.26 -2.36 18.23
C ALA A 129 0.17 -0.94 18.81
N ASP A 130 1.18 -0.12 18.51
CA ASP A 130 1.18 1.31 18.86
C ASP A 130 0.64 2.17 17.71
N TRP A 131 0.85 1.73 16.47
CA TRP A 131 0.54 2.50 15.27
C TRP A 131 0.08 1.62 14.12
N PHE A 132 -0.99 2.04 13.45
CA PHE A 132 -1.49 1.45 12.21
C PHE A 132 -1.46 2.48 11.08
N HIS A 133 -0.84 2.13 9.95
CA HIS A 133 -0.74 3.00 8.78
C HIS A 133 -1.31 2.34 7.53
N TRP A 134 -2.07 3.12 6.75
CA TRP A 134 -2.57 2.74 5.44
C TRP A 134 -2.59 3.95 4.50
N SER A 135 -2.81 3.76 3.21
CA SER A 135 -2.98 4.85 2.26
C SER A 135 -4.26 4.72 1.45
N GLY A 136 -4.70 5.81 0.82
CA GLY A 136 -5.85 5.83 -0.07
C GLY A 136 -5.70 4.93 -1.30
N ILE A 137 -4.49 4.41 -1.59
CA ILE A 137 -4.28 3.40 -2.63
C ILE A 137 -4.95 2.09 -2.26
N THR A 138 -4.81 1.63 -1.01
CA THR A 138 -5.32 0.33 -0.58
C THR A 138 -6.83 0.19 -0.82
N PRO A 139 -7.72 1.07 -0.34
CA PRO A 139 -9.14 0.97 -0.64
C PRO A 139 -9.49 1.27 -2.11
N ALA A 140 -8.57 1.86 -2.89
CA ALA A 140 -8.81 2.17 -4.30
C ALA A 140 -8.58 0.97 -5.24
N ILE A 141 -7.86 -0.07 -4.82
CA ILE A 141 -7.53 -1.19 -5.71
C ILE A 141 -8.71 -2.14 -5.94
N SER A 142 -9.63 -2.28 -4.98
CA SER A 142 -10.87 -3.04 -5.11
C SER A 142 -11.86 -2.74 -3.99
N ASP A 143 -13.13 -3.10 -4.17
CA ASP A 143 -14.14 -2.98 -3.12
C ASP A 143 -13.83 -3.92 -1.92
N LYS A 144 -13.24 -5.10 -2.19
CA LYS A 144 -12.75 -6.00 -1.13
C LYS A 144 -11.65 -5.35 -0.30
N ALA A 145 -10.66 -4.73 -0.94
CA ALA A 145 -9.59 -4.04 -0.23
C ALA A 145 -10.09 -2.80 0.55
N ALA A 146 -11.13 -2.12 0.06
CA ALA A 146 -11.80 -1.06 0.82
C ALA A 146 -12.44 -1.62 2.11
N GLU A 147 -13.11 -2.77 2.03
CA GLU A 147 -13.68 -3.44 3.20
C GLU A 147 -12.60 -3.91 4.17
N LEU A 148 -11.50 -4.50 3.68
CA LEU A 148 -10.35 -4.87 4.52
C LEU A 148 -9.79 -3.66 5.28
N THR A 149 -9.64 -2.52 4.58
CA THR A 149 -9.15 -1.28 5.21
C THR A 149 -10.10 -0.83 6.33
N ARG A 150 -11.40 -0.91 6.10
CA ARG A 150 -12.42 -0.56 7.12
C ARG A 150 -12.32 -1.46 8.34
N LEU A 151 -12.24 -2.78 8.14
CA LEU A 151 -12.13 -3.77 9.22
C LEU A 151 -10.84 -3.60 10.03
N ALA A 152 -9.71 -3.34 9.34
CA ALA A 152 -8.44 -3.05 10.00
C ALA A 152 -8.50 -1.77 10.85
N CYS A 153 -9.11 -0.69 10.34
CA CYS A 153 -9.32 0.54 11.10
C CYS A 153 -10.21 0.32 12.34
N GLU A 154 -11.27 -0.47 12.19
CA GLU A 154 -12.16 -0.80 13.32
C GLU A 154 -11.43 -1.59 14.39
N ALA A 155 -10.64 -2.61 14.01
CA ALA A 155 -9.81 -3.36 14.94
C ALA A 155 -8.78 -2.45 15.63
N ALA A 156 -8.10 -1.59 14.88
CA ALA A 156 -7.15 -0.63 15.44
C ALA A 156 -7.79 0.24 16.53
N LYS A 157 -9.02 0.74 16.29
CA LYS A 157 -9.73 1.54 17.29
C LYS A 157 -10.17 0.72 18.51
N ARG A 158 -10.60 -0.54 18.32
CA ARG A 158 -10.92 -1.42 19.47
C ARG A 158 -9.71 -1.64 20.39
N HIS A 159 -8.51 -1.71 19.80
CA HIS A 159 -7.24 -1.92 20.52
C HIS A 159 -6.55 -0.63 20.95
N GLY A 160 -7.16 0.55 20.75
CA GLY A 160 -6.57 1.85 21.14
C GLY A 160 -5.34 2.25 20.33
N VAL A 161 -5.17 1.68 19.13
CA VAL A 161 -4.03 1.93 18.24
C VAL A 161 -4.19 3.28 17.54
N THR A 162 -3.11 4.07 17.47
CA THR A 162 -3.09 5.31 16.66
C THR A 162 -3.14 4.98 15.17
N VAL A 163 -4.07 5.57 14.45
CA VAL A 163 -4.30 5.32 13.02
C VAL A 163 -3.84 6.50 12.18
N SER A 164 -2.98 6.26 11.21
CA SER A 164 -2.59 7.26 10.20
C SER A 164 -2.96 6.83 8.79
N VAL A 165 -3.27 7.82 7.95
CA VAL A 165 -3.53 7.65 6.52
C VAL A 165 -2.70 8.64 5.70
N ASP A 166 -2.15 8.17 4.57
CA ASP A 166 -1.72 9.01 3.45
C ASP A 166 -2.84 8.99 2.40
N LEU A 167 -3.45 10.15 2.11
CA LEU A 167 -4.59 10.25 1.19
C LEU A 167 -4.26 9.76 -0.21
N ASN A 168 -3.10 10.09 -0.72
CA ASN A 168 -2.44 9.51 -1.89
C ASN A 168 -3.37 9.20 -3.07
N PHE A 169 -4.13 10.19 -3.52
CA PHE A 169 -5.10 10.04 -4.60
C PHE A 169 -4.45 9.55 -5.91
N ARG A 170 -5.07 8.59 -6.57
CA ARG A 170 -4.60 8.04 -7.84
C ARG A 170 -5.70 8.06 -8.89
N LYS A 171 -5.65 9.01 -9.83
CA LYS A 171 -6.62 9.18 -10.95
C LYS A 171 -6.87 7.90 -11.76
N LYS A 172 -5.89 6.99 -11.80
CA LYS A 172 -5.99 5.73 -12.56
C LYS A 172 -6.75 4.63 -11.81
N LEU A 173 -7.02 4.78 -10.51
CA LEU A 173 -7.69 3.77 -9.70
C LEU A 173 -9.16 4.07 -9.48
N TRP A 174 -9.52 5.35 -9.27
CA TRP A 174 -10.90 5.74 -8.97
C TRP A 174 -11.19 7.19 -9.38
N THR A 175 -12.49 7.52 -9.45
CA THR A 175 -12.95 8.90 -9.63
C THR A 175 -12.97 9.63 -8.29
N LYS A 176 -13.08 10.96 -8.34
CA LYS A 176 -13.25 11.82 -7.15
C LYS A 176 -14.46 11.39 -6.31
N GLU A 177 -15.59 11.12 -6.96
CA GLU A 177 -16.85 10.73 -6.31
C GLU A 177 -16.69 9.40 -5.56
N LYS A 178 -16.08 8.40 -6.22
CA LYS A 178 -15.81 7.10 -5.58
C LYS A 178 -14.81 7.25 -4.43
N ALA A 179 -13.73 8.02 -4.62
CA ALA A 179 -12.76 8.29 -3.56
C ALA A 179 -13.45 8.90 -2.33
N GLN A 180 -14.24 9.96 -2.51
CA GLN A 180 -14.95 10.60 -1.41
C GLN A 180 -15.96 9.69 -0.72
N SER A 181 -16.67 8.85 -1.47
CA SER A 181 -17.67 7.94 -0.89
C SER A 181 -17.05 6.87 0.03
N ILE A 182 -15.79 6.49 -0.24
CA ILE A 182 -15.05 5.49 0.54
C ILE A 182 -14.20 6.14 1.63
N MET A 183 -13.46 7.20 1.29
CA MET A 183 -12.51 7.81 2.23
C MET A 183 -13.19 8.56 3.37
N LYS A 184 -14.23 9.37 3.09
CA LYS A 184 -14.94 10.13 4.13
C LYS A 184 -15.43 9.27 5.31
N PRO A 185 -16.10 8.13 5.09
CA PRO A 185 -16.49 7.24 6.19
C PRO A 185 -15.33 6.65 6.98
N LEU A 186 -14.16 6.46 6.34
CA LEU A 186 -12.97 5.92 7.00
C LEU A 186 -12.28 6.94 7.90
N MET A 187 -12.44 8.24 7.63
CA MET A 187 -11.79 9.30 8.42
C MET A 187 -12.19 9.34 9.88
N LYS A 188 -13.37 8.79 10.26
CA LYS A 188 -13.78 8.68 11.68
C LYS A 188 -12.83 7.81 12.53
N TYR A 189 -12.01 6.98 11.88
CA TYR A 189 -11.03 6.10 12.54
C TYR A 189 -9.62 6.70 12.55
N VAL A 190 -9.38 7.81 11.83
CA VAL A 190 -8.04 8.35 11.58
C VAL A 190 -7.68 9.40 12.62
N ASP A 191 -6.52 9.27 13.23
CA ASP A 191 -5.94 10.24 14.17
C ASP A 191 -4.96 11.19 13.46
N VAL A 192 -4.25 10.70 12.42
CA VAL A 192 -3.26 11.47 11.66
C VAL A 192 -3.52 11.32 10.17
N CYS A 193 -3.80 12.43 9.49
CA CYS A 193 -4.04 12.48 8.06
C CYS A 193 -2.87 13.20 7.36
N ILE A 194 -2.28 12.55 6.37
CA ILE A 194 -1.19 13.07 5.54
C ILE A 194 -1.71 13.20 4.11
N GLY A 195 -1.40 14.29 3.44
CA GLY A 195 -1.79 14.56 2.06
C GLY A 195 -1.47 15.99 1.67
N ASN A 196 -1.53 16.29 0.39
CA ASN A 196 -1.47 17.66 -0.12
C ASN A 196 -2.89 18.21 -0.33
N GLU A 197 -3.00 19.46 -0.78
CA GLU A 197 -4.29 20.14 -0.99
C GLU A 197 -5.14 19.45 -2.07
N GLU A 198 -4.50 18.95 -3.16
CA GLU A 198 -5.20 18.22 -4.22
C GLU A 198 -5.76 16.90 -3.68
N ASP A 199 -4.99 16.16 -2.87
CA ASP A 199 -5.47 14.92 -2.24
C ASP A 199 -6.62 15.21 -1.28
N ALA A 200 -6.57 16.28 -0.49
CA ALA A 200 -7.64 16.68 0.42
C ALA A 200 -8.93 17.03 -0.35
N GLU A 201 -8.83 17.75 -1.46
CA GLU A 201 -9.98 18.05 -2.31
C GLU A 201 -10.55 16.77 -2.94
N LEU A 202 -9.71 15.94 -3.52
CA LEU A 202 -10.16 14.78 -4.29
C LEU A 202 -10.67 13.63 -3.41
N CYS A 203 -10.02 13.37 -2.27
CA CYS A 203 -10.41 12.29 -1.36
C CYS A 203 -11.50 12.71 -0.37
N LEU A 204 -11.46 13.96 0.11
CA LEU A 204 -12.31 14.39 1.23
C LEU A 204 -13.27 15.51 0.87
N GLY A 205 -13.07 16.19 -0.26
CA GLY A 205 -13.91 17.29 -0.71
C GLY A 205 -13.60 18.63 -0.01
N PHE A 206 -12.49 18.71 0.71
CA PHE A 206 -12.02 19.94 1.30
C PHE A 206 -11.16 20.69 0.29
N LYS A 207 -11.56 21.92 -0.02
CA LYS A 207 -10.74 22.84 -0.79
C LYS A 207 -10.41 24.01 0.13
N PRO A 208 -9.12 24.33 0.36
CA PRO A 208 -8.75 25.56 1.05
C PRO A 208 -9.33 26.76 0.28
N ASP A 209 -9.85 27.72 0.98
CA ASP A 209 -10.21 28.99 0.36
C ASP A 209 -8.92 29.60 -0.21
N ALA A 210 -8.97 29.99 -1.49
CA ALA A 210 -7.87 30.73 -2.08
C ALA A 210 -7.82 32.12 -1.38
N GLU A 211 -6.77 32.34 -0.58
CA GLU A 211 -6.43 33.68 -0.12
C GLU A 211 -5.94 34.56 -1.28
#